data_b7fe339cd679d45a490f9eec3d41c1aa
#
_entry.id   b7fe339cd679d45a490f9eec3d41c1aa
#
_cell.length_a   1.000
_cell.length_b   1.000
_cell.length_c   1.000
_cell.angle_alpha   90.00
_cell.angle_beta   90.00
_cell.angle_gamma   90.00
#
_symmetry.space_group_name_H-M   'P 1'
#
loop_
_entity.id
_entity.type
_entity.pdbx_description
1 polymer ?
#
loop_
_entity_poly.entity_id
_entity_poly.type
_entity_poly.pdbx_seq_one_letter_code
_entity_poly.pdbx_strand_id
1 'polypeptide(L)'
;MLAANGGGAIVNMLSITSFYTNPFNASYGASKAAAWSLTNGVRLELHHQGTLVVAVHAGFIDTDMAALVDAPKVSPESVAQQVFDAVEAGRIEVLADERTRTIKAQLPRDQELIYPPVQEFWDAAVAGTS
;
A
#
# COMPACT_ATOMS: atom_id res chain seq x y z
N MET A 1 18.26 18.78 -1.17
CA MET A 1 19.19 18.04 -2.06
C MET A 1 18.59 17.80 -3.45
N LEU A 2 17.42 17.19 -3.54
CA LEU A 2 16.79 16.95 -4.85
C LEU A 2 16.45 18.24 -5.60
N ALA A 3 15.96 19.26 -4.89
CA ALA A 3 15.64 20.54 -5.52
C ALA A 3 16.88 21.19 -6.15
N ALA A 4 18.03 21.11 -5.50
CA ALA A 4 19.30 21.67 -6.01
C ALA A 4 19.78 20.93 -7.26
N ASN A 5 19.35 19.68 -7.45
CA ASN A 5 19.72 18.85 -8.59
C ASN A 5 18.62 18.81 -9.69
N GLY A 6 17.68 19.75 -9.65
CA GLY A 6 16.58 19.82 -10.64
C GLY A 6 15.42 18.87 -10.34
N GLY A 7 15.35 18.34 -9.10
CA GLY A 7 14.36 17.38 -8.70
C GLY A 7 14.89 15.96 -8.70
N GLY A 8 13.99 14.99 -8.59
CA GLY A 8 14.32 13.57 -8.54
C GLY A 8 13.06 12.77 -8.26
N ALA A 9 13.21 11.61 -7.63
CA ALA A 9 12.09 10.76 -7.26
C ALA A 9 12.27 10.23 -5.84
N ILE A 10 11.19 10.25 -5.09
CA ILE A 10 11.08 9.60 -3.78
C ILE A 10 10.05 8.49 -3.92
N VAL A 11 10.40 7.28 -3.50
CA VAL A 11 9.52 6.12 -3.54
C VAL A 11 9.25 5.66 -2.12
N ASN A 12 8.00 5.71 -1.69
CA ASN A 12 7.61 5.27 -0.36
C ASN A 12 6.89 3.93 -0.45
N MET A 13 7.42 2.93 0.25
CA MET A 13 6.84 1.60 0.32
C MET A 13 5.74 1.60 1.40
N LEU A 14 4.53 1.45 0.96
CA LEU A 14 3.35 1.38 1.81
C LEU A 14 2.76 -0.05 1.76
N SER A 15 1.49 -0.20 2.07
CA SER A 15 0.85 -1.50 2.15
C SER A 15 -0.61 -1.39 1.68
N ILE A 16 -1.20 -2.51 1.31
CA ILE A 16 -2.65 -2.61 1.13
C ILE A 16 -3.39 -2.16 2.41
N THR A 17 -2.77 -2.35 3.57
CA THR A 17 -3.35 -1.92 4.86
C THR A 17 -3.29 -0.42 5.09
N SER A 18 -2.73 0.35 4.15
CA SER A 18 -2.93 1.80 4.10
C SER A 18 -4.40 2.15 3.83
N PHE A 19 -5.14 1.25 3.18
CA PHE A 19 -6.50 1.48 2.70
C PHE A 19 -7.58 0.91 3.61
N TYR A 20 -7.27 -0.13 4.39
CA TYR A 20 -8.23 -0.74 5.30
C TYR A 20 -7.51 -1.35 6.49
N THR A 21 -8.27 -1.70 7.52
CA THR A 21 -7.70 -2.30 8.74
C THR A 21 -8.37 -3.64 9.06
N ASN A 22 -7.74 -4.37 9.95
CA ASN A 22 -8.33 -5.56 10.56
C ASN A 22 -7.83 -5.67 12.02
N PRO A 23 -8.56 -6.40 12.90
CA PRO A 23 -8.19 -6.46 14.31
C PRO A 23 -6.87 -7.17 14.62
N PHE A 24 -6.35 -8.00 13.70
CA PHE A 24 -5.10 -8.74 13.93
C PHE A 24 -3.88 -7.82 13.95
N ASN A 25 -3.91 -6.75 13.15
CA ASN A 25 -2.76 -5.84 13.01
C ASN A 25 -3.21 -4.38 12.84
N ALA A 26 -4.18 -3.95 13.64
CA ALA A 26 -4.75 -2.61 13.53
C ALA A 26 -3.71 -1.50 13.70
N SER A 27 -2.74 -1.67 14.60
CA SER A 27 -1.66 -0.68 14.80
C SER A 27 -0.76 -0.56 13.57
N TYR A 28 -0.43 -1.67 12.93
CA TYR A 28 0.30 -1.67 11.67
C TYR A 28 -0.49 -0.95 10.57
N GLY A 29 -1.77 -1.27 10.44
CA GLY A 29 -2.66 -0.59 9.49
C GLY A 29 -2.74 0.91 9.74
N ALA A 30 -2.86 1.32 11.00
CA ALA A 30 -2.88 2.73 11.36
C ALA A 30 -1.58 3.44 10.97
N SER A 31 -0.42 2.79 11.17
CA SER A 31 0.88 3.36 10.79
C SER A 31 1.00 3.52 9.28
N LYS A 32 0.52 2.56 8.50
CA LYS A 32 0.55 2.62 7.04
C LYS A 32 -0.44 3.64 6.48
N ALA A 33 -1.61 3.79 7.11
CA ALA A 33 -2.57 4.83 6.73
C ALA A 33 -2.00 6.23 6.98
N ALA A 34 -1.31 6.41 8.12
CA ALA A 34 -0.62 7.67 8.42
C ALA A 34 0.50 7.95 7.41
N ALA A 35 1.28 6.92 7.07
CA ALA A 35 2.35 7.06 6.07
C ALA A 35 1.80 7.42 4.69
N TRP A 36 0.63 6.90 4.31
CA TRP A 36 -0.05 7.26 3.07
C TRP A 36 -0.47 8.73 3.07
N SER A 37 -1.06 9.17 4.16
CA SER A 37 -1.46 10.59 4.31
C SER A 37 -0.23 11.51 4.20
N LEU A 38 0.85 11.16 4.89
CA LEU A 38 2.10 11.94 4.83
C LEU A 38 2.71 11.93 3.43
N THR A 39 2.68 10.80 2.75
CA THR A 39 3.19 10.69 1.38
C THR A 39 2.44 11.62 0.44
N ASN A 40 1.12 11.69 0.56
CA ASN A 40 0.30 12.61 -0.23
C ASN A 40 0.66 14.08 0.08
N GLY A 41 0.84 14.41 1.36
CA GLY A 41 1.25 15.75 1.77
C GLY A 41 2.60 16.15 1.21
N VAL A 42 3.59 15.26 1.32
CA VAL A 42 4.94 15.50 0.80
C VAL A 42 4.92 15.65 -0.73
N ARG A 43 4.12 14.84 -1.43
CA ARG A 43 3.98 14.95 -2.88
C ARG A 43 3.51 16.34 -3.28
N LEU A 44 2.52 16.86 -2.59
CA LEU A 44 1.99 18.19 -2.88
C LEU A 44 3.01 19.27 -2.57
N GLU A 45 3.71 19.12 -1.45
CA GLU A 45 4.74 20.09 -1.02
C GLU A 45 5.91 20.18 -1.99
N LEU A 46 6.35 19.03 -2.53
CA LEU A 46 7.54 18.97 -3.39
C LEU A 46 7.24 19.11 -4.88
N HIS A 47 5.98 19.24 -5.25
CA HIS A 47 5.58 19.31 -6.66
C HIS A 47 6.27 20.46 -7.40
N HIS A 48 6.33 21.65 -6.78
CA HIS A 48 6.89 22.85 -7.44
C HIS A 48 8.40 22.74 -7.72
N GLN A 49 9.12 21.91 -6.99
CA GLN A 49 10.55 21.71 -7.24
C GLN A 49 10.84 20.57 -8.23
N GLY A 50 9.80 19.98 -8.81
CA GLY A 50 9.95 18.92 -9.81
C GLY A 50 10.31 17.56 -9.24
N THR A 51 10.12 17.35 -7.93
CA THR A 51 10.36 16.04 -7.31
C THR A 51 9.12 15.16 -7.42
N LEU A 52 9.29 13.99 -8.02
CA LEU A 52 8.24 12.98 -8.12
C LEU A 52 8.18 12.18 -6.81
N VAL A 53 7.00 12.01 -6.25
CA VAL A 53 6.80 11.20 -5.05
C VAL A 53 5.83 10.08 -5.39
N VAL A 54 6.30 8.84 -5.29
CA VAL A 54 5.56 7.64 -5.68
C VAL A 54 5.17 6.87 -4.43
N ALA A 55 3.88 6.61 -4.28
CA ALA A 55 3.35 5.73 -3.23
C ALA A 55 3.19 4.32 -3.81
N VAL A 56 3.82 3.33 -3.18
CA VAL A 56 3.76 1.93 -3.62
C VAL A 56 2.96 1.14 -2.58
N HIS A 57 1.81 0.63 -2.99
CA HIS A 57 0.94 -0.19 -2.14
C HIS A 57 0.97 -1.62 -2.65
N ALA A 58 1.23 -2.55 -1.74
CA ALA A 58 1.26 -3.97 -2.05
C ALA A 58 0.63 -4.76 -0.89
N GLY A 59 0.09 -5.92 -1.21
CA GLY A 59 -0.33 -6.90 -0.21
C GLY A 59 0.90 -7.63 0.34
N PHE A 60 0.91 -8.96 0.24
CA PHE A 60 2.08 -9.73 0.67
C PHE A 60 3.10 -9.80 -0.46
N ILE A 61 4.31 -9.30 -0.20
CA ILE A 61 5.46 -9.48 -1.10
C ILE A 61 6.10 -10.82 -0.75
N ASP A 62 6.47 -11.59 -1.79
CA ASP A 62 7.08 -12.91 -1.60
C ASP A 62 8.52 -12.76 -1.10
N THR A 63 8.65 -12.65 0.21
CA THR A 63 9.93 -12.56 0.95
C THR A 63 9.98 -13.67 1.99
N ASP A 64 11.14 -13.86 2.61
CA ASP A 64 11.31 -14.88 3.65
C ASP A 64 10.32 -14.73 4.80
N MET A 65 10.03 -13.50 5.22
CA MET A 65 9.04 -13.24 6.26
C MET A 65 7.63 -13.59 5.81
N ALA A 66 7.27 -13.25 4.58
CA ALA A 66 5.95 -13.51 4.03
C ALA A 66 5.74 -14.98 3.68
N ALA A 67 6.79 -15.80 3.61
CA ALA A 67 6.68 -17.23 3.32
C ALA A 67 5.84 -17.99 4.34
N LEU A 68 5.68 -17.45 5.55
CA LEU A 68 4.85 -18.04 6.61
C LEU A 68 3.36 -17.71 6.46
N VAL A 69 3.01 -16.85 5.53
CA VAL A 69 1.63 -16.41 5.28
C VAL A 69 1.07 -17.15 4.09
N ASP A 70 -0.04 -17.86 4.28
CA ASP A 70 -0.74 -18.55 3.19
C ASP A 70 -1.73 -17.58 2.53
N ALA A 71 -1.21 -16.72 1.65
CA ALA A 71 -1.98 -15.72 0.92
C ALA A 71 -1.30 -15.44 -0.42
N PRO A 72 -2.04 -14.92 -1.43
CA PRO A 72 -1.43 -14.51 -2.69
C PRO A 72 -0.33 -13.48 -2.45
N LYS A 73 0.80 -13.69 -3.09
CA LYS A 73 1.98 -12.84 -2.94
C LYS A 73 2.43 -12.33 -4.30
N VAL A 74 2.98 -11.12 -4.31
CA VAL A 74 3.61 -10.53 -5.48
C VAL A 74 5.12 -10.69 -5.33
N SER A 75 5.84 -10.94 -6.44
CA SER A 75 7.29 -11.09 -6.38
C SER A 75 7.98 -9.75 -6.16
N PRO A 76 9.13 -9.72 -5.44
CA PRO A 76 9.91 -8.49 -5.31
C PRO A 76 10.32 -7.91 -6.66
N GLU A 77 10.64 -8.77 -7.64
CA GLU A 77 11.01 -8.36 -8.99
C GLU A 77 9.86 -7.64 -9.70
N SER A 78 8.63 -8.15 -9.55
CA SER A 78 7.44 -7.51 -10.12
C SER A 78 7.22 -6.13 -9.50
N VAL A 79 7.34 -6.01 -8.19
CA VAL A 79 7.19 -4.71 -7.51
C VAL A 79 8.24 -3.73 -8.01
N ALA A 80 9.50 -4.16 -8.06
CA ALA A 80 10.60 -3.31 -8.52
C ALA A 80 10.37 -2.83 -9.96
N GLN A 81 9.94 -3.71 -10.85
CA GLN A 81 9.68 -3.34 -12.24
C GLN A 81 8.55 -2.33 -12.35
N GLN A 82 7.47 -2.54 -11.60
CA GLN A 82 6.34 -1.59 -11.59
C GLN A 82 6.76 -0.22 -11.07
N VAL A 83 7.64 -0.18 -10.06
CA VAL A 83 8.16 1.09 -9.51
C VAL A 83 9.00 1.81 -10.55
N PHE A 84 9.94 1.12 -11.21
CA PHE A 84 10.76 1.74 -12.26
C PHE A 84 9.89 2.27 -13.40
N ASP A 85 8.91 1.50 -13.84
CA ASP A 85 7.98 1.91 -14.90
C ASP A 85 7.20 3.16 -14.47
N ALA A 86 6.76 3.22 -13.22
CA ALA A 86 6.03 4.37 -12.69
C ALA A 86 6.91 5.61 -12.65
N VAL A 87 8.15 5.48 -12.18
CA VAL A 87 9.10 6.61 -12.13
C VAL A 87 9.36 7.15 -13.54
N GLU A 88 9.62 6.27 -14.50
CA GLU A 88 9.86 6.67 -15.89
C GLU A 88 8.65 7.37 -16.50
N ALA A 89 7.44 6.89 -16.17
CA ALA A 89 6.20 7.46 -16.71
C ALA A 89 5.68 8.67 -15.91
N GLY A 90 6.31 9.01 -14.80
CA GLY A 90 5.86 10.11 -13.93
C GLY A 90 4.59 9.78 -13.15
N ARG A 91 4.29 8.51 -12.93
CA ARG A 91 3.12 8.10 -12.15
C ARG A 91 3.39 8.21 -10.66
N ILE A 92 2.37 8.64 -9.91
CA ILE A 92 2.49 8.89 -8.47
C ILE A 92 2.04 7.72 -7.60
N GLU A 93 1.50 6.67 -8.20
CA GLU A 93 0.93 5.55 -7.45
C GLU A 93 1.21 4.23 -8.16
N VAL A 94 1.61 3.24 -7.38
CA VAL A 94 1.75 1.85 -7.82
C VAL A 94 0.87 0.98 -6.93
N LEU A 95 -0.08 0.29 -7.54
CA LEU A 95 -0.89 -0.73 -6.89
C LEU A 95 -0.37 -2.08 -7.39
N ALA A 96 0.46 -2.73 -6.60
CA ALA A 96 1.40 -3.74 -7.09
C ALA A 96 0.75 -5.09 -7.42
N ASP A 97 -0.45 -5.36 -6.90
CA ASP A 97 -1.15 -6.63 -7.11
C ASP A 97 -2.65 -6.40 -7.30
N GLU A 98 -3.31 -7.43 -7.81
CA GLU A 98 -4.74 -7.36 -8.14
C GLU A 98 -5.61 -7.06 -6.92
N ARG A 99 -5.30 -7.68 -5.78
CA ARG A 99 -6.05 -7.45 -4.55
C ARG A 99 -5.96 -6.00 -4.09
N THR A 100 -4.76 -5.42 -4.15
CA THR A 100 -4.55 -4.00 -3.80
C THR A 100 -5.34 -3.09 -4.72
N ARG A 101 -5.35 -3.37 -6.02
CA ARG A 101 -6.14 -2.60 -6.99
C ARG A 101 -7.64 -2.69 -6.69
N THR A 102 -8.12 -3.89 -6.37
CA THR A 102 -9.53 -4.11 -6.04
C THR A 102 -9.93 -3.34 -4.77
N ILE A 103 -9.13 -3.44 -3.72
CA ILE A 103 -9.39 -2.74 -2.45
C ILE A 103 -9.41 -1.21 -2.67
N LYS A 104 -8.44 -0.67 -3.40
CA LYS A 104 -8.40 0.76 -3.68
C LYS A 104 -9.66 1.22 -4.40
N ALA A 105 -10.12 0.45 -5.39
CA ALA A 105 -11.34 0.77 -6.15
C ALA A 105 -12.61 0.70 -5.29
N GLN A 106 -12.60 -0.09 -4.21
CA GLN A 106 -13.75 -0.28 -3.32
C GLN A 106 -13.82 0.74 -2.18
N LEU A 107 -12.81 1.62 -2.03
CA LEU A 107 -12.75 2.57 -0.91
C LEU A 107 -14.03 3.41 -0.73
N PRO A 108 -14.68 3.94 -1.80
CA PRO A 108 -15.90 4.72 -1.61
C PRO A 108 -17.06 3.92 -1.00
N ARG A 109 -17.00 2.59 -1.04
CA ARG A 109 -18.01 1.70 -0.49
C ARG A 109 -17.36 0.68 0.46
N ASP A 110 -16.37 1.12 1.23
CA ASP A 110 -15.56 0.25 2.08
C ASP A 110 -16.40 -0.51 3.12
N GLN A 111 -17.37 0.14 3.74
CA GLN A 111 -18.22 -0.48 4.77
C GLN A 111 -19.13 -1.56 4.21
N GLU A 112 -19.41 -1.53 2.90
CA GLU A 112 -20.23 -2.54 2.24
C GLU A 112 -19.40 -3.65 1.61
N LEU A 113 -18.22 -3.32 1.06
CA LEU A 113 -17.47 -4.24 0.20
C LEU A 113 -16.20 -4.77 0.85
N ILE A 114 -15.54 -3.97 1.69
CA ILE A 114 -14.25 -4.36 2.28
C ILE A 114 -14.42 -4.98 3.66
N TYR A 115 -15.14 -4.30 4.56
CA TYR A 115 -15.19 -4.71 5.96
C TYR A 115 -16.05 -5.92 6.27
N PRO A 116 -17.15 -6.23 5.57
CA PRO A 116 -17.89 -7.45 5.88
C PRO A 116 -17.07 -8.74 5.77
N PRO A 117 -16.25 -8.97 4.72
CA PRO A 117 -15.37 -10.14 4.71
C PRO A 117 -14.33 -10.12 5.83
N VAL A 118 -13.80 -8.95 6.21
CA VAL A 118 -12.86 -8.83 7.32
C VAL A 118 -13.54 -9.22 8.64
N GLN A 119 -14.79 -8.78 8.83
CA GLN A 119 -15.58 -9.13 10.00
C GLN A 119 -15.81 -10.63 10.10
N GLU A 120 -16.21 -11.27 9.01
CA GLU A 120 -16.42 -12.71 8.97
C GLU A 120 -15.15 -13.48 9.34
N PHE A 121 -14.01 -13.05 8.82
CA PHE A 121 -12.72 -13.68 9.11
C PHE A 121 -12.36 -13.54 10.59
N TRP A 122 -12.58 -12.36 11.17
CA TRP A 122 -12.32 -12.11 12.58
C TRP A 122 -13.25 -12.93 13.48
N ASP A 123 -14.54 -12.95 13.18
CA ASP A 123 -15.53 -13.69 13.95
C ASP A 123 -15.21 -15.19 13.98
N ALA A 124 -14.80 -15.74 12.84
CA ALA A 124 -14.38 -17.14 12.75
C ALA A 124 -13.13 -17.42 13.59
N ALA A 125 -12.17 -16.51 13.58
CA ALA A 125 -10.93 -16.65 14.36
C ALA A 125 -11.21 -16.59 15.86
N VAL A 126 -12.08 -15.70 16.31
CA VAL A 126 -12.46 -15.57 17.72
C VAL A 126 -13.26 -16.78 18.18
N ALA A 127 -14.18 -17.27 17.37
CA ALA A 127 -14.96 -18.48 17.69
C ALA A 127 -14.05 -19.71 17.81
N GLY A 128 -12.99 -19.79 17.00
CA GLY A 128 -12.03 -20.89 17.07
C GLY A 128 -11.14 -20.88 18.30
N THR A 129 -11.07 -19.76 19.04
CA THR A 129 -10.24 -19.62 20.24
C THR A 129 -11.02 -19.82 21.55
N SER A 130 -12.32 -19.91 21.47
CA SER A 130 -13.19 -20.19 22.64
C SER A 130 -13.48 -21.71 22.79
#